data_7b83d2f068a8b7b5d26e8273e12aea62
#
_entry.id   7b83d2f068a8b7b5d26e8273e12aea62
#
_cell.length_a   1.000
_cell.length_b   1.000
_cell.length_c   1.000
_cell.angle_alpha   90.00
_cell.angle_beta   90.00
_cell.angle_gamma   90.00
#
_symmetry.space_group_name_H-M   'P 1'
#
loop_
_entity.id
_entity.type
_entity.pdbx_description
1 polymer ?
#
loop_
_entity_poly.entity_id
_entity_poly.type
_entity_poly.pdbx_seq_one_letter_code
_entity_poly.pdbx_strand_id
1 'polypeptide(L)'
;MKLNSHQPLPQFVRYILVGGFNTLSAYCVFALLNWWFRGLGPYSYMYAAVLANFIAISVAFLGYKWFVFRTRGNYLREWIRCFGVYGGSALISLVGLPVIVPLLRRTLQRPELAPYIAAAIMTAIGVLSSFFGHKNFSFRQKVARN
;
A
#
# COMPACT_ATOMS: atom_id res chain seq x y z
N MET A 1 -41.42 -4.99 6.59
CA MET A 1 -40.28 -4.10 6.31
C MET A 1 -39.08 -4.62 7.10
N LYS A 2 -38.25 -5.50 6.50
CA LYS A 2 -37.05 -6.07 7.17
C LYS A 2 -35.91 -5.08 7.01
N LEU A 3 -35.56 -4.38 8.09
CA LEU A 3 -34.34 -3.60 8.20
C LEU A 3 -33.14 -4.57 8.14
N ASN A 4 -32.54 -4.73 6.97
CA ASN A 4 -31.25 -5.41 6.83
C ASN A 4 -30.14 -4.50 7.39
N SER A 5 -29.86 -4.62 8.68
CA SER A 5 -28.93 -3.81 9.44
C SER A 5 -27.46 -4.16 9.25
N HIS A 6 -27.07 -4.88 8.21
CA HIS A 6 -25.68 -5.14 7.86
C HIS A 6 -25.32 -4.54 6.52
N GLN A 7 -25.26 -3.20 6.45
CA GLN A 7 -24.60 -2.55 5.33
C GLN A 7 -23.11 -2.94 5.41
N PRO A 8 -22.55 -3.63 4.42
CA PRO A 8 -21.13 -3.94 4.45
C PRO A 8 -20.33 -2.64 4.44
N LEU A 9 -19.27 -2.57 5.25
CA LEU A 9 -18.38 -1.42 5.29
C LEU A 9 -18.02 -0.93 3.88
N PRO A 10 -18.00 0.38 3.63
CA PRO A 10 -17.61 0.94 2.34
C PRO A 10 -16.28 0.33 1.85
N GLN A 11 -16.17 0.07 0.57
CA GLN A 11 -14.98 -0.57 -0.02
C GLN A 11 -13.67 0.15 0.36
N PHE A 12 -13.71 1.47 0.43
CA PHE A 12 -12.56 2.29 0.83
C PHE A 12 -12.17 2.05 2.30
N VAL A 13 -13.13 1.94 3.21
CA VAL A 13 -12.84 1.64 4.63
C VAL A 13 -12.19 0.28 4.77
N ARG A 14 -12.69 -0.73 4.08
CA ARG A 14 -12.07 -2.07 4.06
C ARG A 14 -10.65 -2.02 3.49
N TYR A 15 -10.42 -1.21 2.46
CA TYR A 15 -9.10 -0.98 1.90
C TYR A 15 -8.12 -0.39 2.92
N ILE A 16 -8.55 0.63 3.68
CA ILE A 16 -7.74 1.26 4.73
C ILE A 16 -7.43 0.27 5.87
N LEU A 17 -8.41 -0.51 6.30
CA LEU A 17 -8.21 -1.51 7.36
C LEU A 17 -7.21 -2.60 6.93
N VAL A 18 -7.35 -3.13 5.71
CA VAL A 18 -6.39 -4.11 5.16
C VAL A 18 -5.01 -3.49 5.00
N GLY A 19 -4.92 -2.24 4.53
CA GLY A 19 -3.65 -1.53 4.40
C GLY A 19 -2.96 -1.30 5.74
N GLY A 20 -3.69 -0.87 6.77
CA GLY A 20 -3.18 -0.70 8.13
C GLY A 20 -2.67 -2.01 8.74
N PHE A 21 -3.46 -3.07 8.65
CA PHE A 21 -3.06 -4.42 9.07
C PHE A 21 -1.81 -4.89 8.33
N ASN A 22 -1.76 -4.69 7.01
CA ASN A 22 -0.60 -5.07 6.21
C ASN A 22 0.66 -4.30 6.63
N THR A 23 0.56 -3.01 6.92
CA THR A 23 1.71 -2.20 7.38
C THR A 23 2.26 -2.73 8.70
N LEU A 24 1.39 -3.03 9.66
CA LEU A 24 1.80 -3.60 10.94
C LEU A 24 2.45 -4.98 10.75
N SER A 25 1.83 -5.85 9.95
CA SER A 25 2.34 -7.19 9.64
C SER A 25 3.68 -7.13 8.94
N ALA A 26 3.84 -6.20 7.98
CA ALA A 26 5.10 -6.00 7.26
C ALA A 26 6.25 -5.62 8.19
N TYR A 27 5.98 -4.74 9.16
CA TYR A 27 6.97 -4.37 10.17
C TYR A 27 7.36 -5.56 11.06
N CYS A 28 6.40 -6.34 11.52
CA CYS A 28 6.66 -7.54 12.32
C CYS A 28 7.49 -8.57 11.55
N VAL A 29 7.14 -8.82 10.27
CA VAL A 29 7.90 -9.73 9.40
C VAL A 29 9.32 -9.22 9.18
N PHE A 30 9.48 -7.92 8.90
CA PHE A 30 10.81 -7.31 8.75
C PHE A 30 11.65 -7.48 10.03
N ALA A 31 11.09 -7.18 11.20
CA ALA A 31 11.80 -7.30 12.47
C ALA A 31 12.24 -8.76 12.74
N LEU A 32 11.36 -9.72 12.45
CA LEU A 32 11.66 -11.15 12.60
C LEU A 32 12.76 -11.60 11.64
N LEU A 33 12.66 -11.25 10.37
CA LEU A 33 13.67 -11.59 9.36
C LEU A 33 15.00 -10.89 9.62
N ASN A 34 14.98 -9.65 10.04
CA ASN A 34 16.18 -8.91 10.41
C ASN A 34 16.87 -9.53 11.62
N TRP A 35 16.10 -10.03 12.60
CA TRP A 35 16.63 -10.81 13.72
C TRP A 35 17.23 -12.14 13.27
N TRP A 36 16.57 -12.85 12.37
CA TRP A 36 17.05 -14.14 11.84
C TRP A 36 18.33 -13.99 11.02
N PHE A 37 18.41 -12.95 10.20
CA PHE A 37 19.53 -12.74 9.28
C PHE A 37 20.75 -12.04 9.90
N ARG A 38 20.75 -11.76 11.21
CA ARG A 38 21.86 -11.06 11.88
C ARG A 38 23.25 -11.65 11.60
N GLY A 39 23.35 -12.95 11.38
CA GLY A 39 24.61 -13.65 11.09
C GLY A 39 25.09 -13.55 9.65
N LEU A 40 24.30 -12.97 8.72
CA LEU A 40 24.63 -12.90 7.29
C LEU A 40 25.50 -11.70 6.91
N GLY A 41 26.02 -10.95 7.89
CA GLY A 41 26.90 -9.83 7.66
C GLY A 41 26.23 -8.44 7.77
N PRO A 42 26.96 -7.36 7.45
CA PRO A 42 26.54 -5.98 7.72
C PRO A 42 25.32 -5.53 6.90
N TYR A 43 24.99 -6.20 5.81
CA TYR A 43 23.85 -5.88 4.93
C TYR A 43 22.64 -6.79 5.14
N SER A 44 22.60 -7.57 6.23
CA SER A 44 21.53 -8.52 6.55
C SER A 44 20.14 -7.86 6.57
N TYR A 45 20.04 -6.60 7.02
CA TYR A 45 18.81 -5.82 7.02
C TYR A 45 18.24 -5.55 5.61
N MET A 46 19.09 -5.49 4.58
CA MET A 46 18.63 -5.30 3.20
C MET A 46 17.93 -6.57 2.69
N TYR A 47 18.50 -7.75 2.96
CA TYR A 47 17.85 -9.02 2.61
C TYR A 47 16.52 -9.19 3.35
N ALA A 48 16.51 -8.82 4.65
CA ALA A 48 15.29 -8.82 5.45
C ALA A 48 14.23 -7.87 4.86
N ALA A 49 14.62 -6.65 4.45
CA ALA A 49 13.70 -5.67 3.88
C ALA A 49 13.11 -6.15 2.54
N VAL A 50 13.92 -6.68 1.64
CA VAL A 50 13.45 -7.18 0.33
C VAL A 50 12.46 -8.33 0.54
N LEU A 51 12.80 -9.31 1.37
CA LEU A 51 11.93 -10.45 1.62
C LEU A 51 10.65 -10.04 2.36
N ALA A 52 10.75 -9.15 3.36
CA ALA A 52 9.59 -8.62 4.07
C ALA A 52 8.64 -7.87 3.13
N ASN A 53 9.15 -7.05 2.21
CA ASN A 53 8.32 -6.35 1.22
C ASN A 53 7.62 -7.32 0.28
N PHE A 54 8.32 -8.35 -0.19
CA PHE A 54 7.71 -9.37 -1.04
C PHE A 54 6.56 -10.09 -0.34
N ILE A 55 6.76 -10.50 0.91
CA ILE A 55 5.74 -11.14 1.75
C ILE A 55 4.59 -10.16 2.01
N ALA A 56 4.88 -8.92 2.39
CA ALA A 56 3.87 -7.90 2.69
C ALA A 56 2.96 -7.61 1.48
N ILE A 57 3.53 -7.45 0.28
CA ILE A 57 2.73 -7.22 -0.94
C ILE A 57 1.86 -8.44 -1.24
N SER A 58 2.36 -9.65 -1.01
CA SER A 58 1.58 -10.88 -1.23
C SER A 58 0.43 -11.01 -0.23
N VAL A 59 0.66 -10.68 1.04
CA VAL A 59 -0.40 -10.65 2.07
C VAL A 59 -1.43 -9.56 1.76
N ALA A 60 -0.98 -8.36 1.39
CA ALA A 60 -1.86 -7.26 0.98
C ALA A 60 -2.72 -7.65 -0.23
N PHE A 61 -2.13 -8.30 -1.24
CA PHE A 61 -2.85 -8.80 -2.41
C PHE A 61 -4.00 -9.74 -2.01
N LEU A 62 -3.76 -10.70 -1.12
CA LEU A 62 -4.80 -11.62 -0.64
C LEU A 62 -5.88 -10.88 0.13
N GLY A 63 -5.49 -9.95 1.02
CA GLY A 63 -6.42 -9.10 1.76
C GLY A 63 -7.30 -8.25 0.83
N TYR A 64 -6.71 -7.60 -0.16
CA TYR A 64 -7.46 -6.83 -1.13
C TYR A 64 -8.37 -7.70 -1.99
N LYS A 65 -7.87 -8.85 -2.46
CA LYS A 65 -8.64 -9.77 -3.29
C LYS A 65 -9.87 -10.31 -2.57
N TRP A 66 -9.74 -10.74 -1.32
CA TRP A 66 -10.80 -11.42 -0.60
C TRP A 66 -11.74 -10.49 0.17
N PHE A 67 -11.19 -9.45 0.81
CA PHE A 67 -11.97 -8.59 1.71
C PHE A 67 -12.43 -7.28 1.06
N VAL A 68 -11.59 -6.69 0.18
CA VAL A 68 -11.88 -5.38 -0.41
C VAL A 68 -12.62 -5.51 -1.73
N PHE A 69 -11.99 -6.13 -2.72
CA PHE A 69 -12.51 -6.16 -4.09
C PHE A 69 -13.32 -7.42 -4.41
N ARG A 70 -13.12 -8.50 -3.67
CA ARG A 70 -13.84 -9.79 -3.79
C ARG A 70 -13.85 -10.34 -5.21
N THR A 71 -12.69 -10.28 -5.90
CA THR A 71 -12.57 -10.73 -7.29
C THR A 71 -12.35 -12.22 -7.39
N ARG A 72 -12.84 -12.82 -8.51
CA ARG A 72 -12.61 -14.23 -8.90
C ARG A 72 -11.66 -14.36 -10.09
N GLY A 73 -10.85 -13.34 -10.38
CA GLY A 73 -9.90 -13.31 -11.50
C GLY A 73 -8.68 -14.20 -11.31
N ASN A 74 -7.81 -14.19 -12.32
CA ASN A 74 -6.55 -14.96 -12.30
C ASN A 74 -5.59 -14.40 -11.24
N TYR A 75 -5.22 -15.26 -10.27
CA TYR A 75 -4.39 -14.87 -9.11
C TYR A 75 -3.04 -14.32 -9.54
N LEU A 76 -2.32 -15.00 -10.43
CA LEU A 76 -0.98 -14.57 -10.82
C LEU A 76 -0.97 -13.22 -11.53
N ARG A 77 -1.93 -13.01 -12.45
CA ARG A 77 -2.03 -11.74 -13.19
C ARG A 77 -2.39 -10.57 -12.25
N GLU A 78 -3.32 -10.79 -11.34
CA GLU A 78 -3.72 -9.77 -10.37
C GLU A 78 -2.60 -9.47 -9.36
N TRP A 79 -1.84 -10.49 -8.96
CA TRP A 79 -0.69 -10.36 -8.07
C TRP A 79 0.44 -9.53 -8.71
N ILE A 80 0.82 -9.82 -9.96
CA ILE A 80 1.82 -9.03 -10.70
C ILE A 80 1.37 -7.57 -10.85
N ARG A 81 0.09 -7.34 -11.15
CA ARG A 81 -0.47 -5.98 -11.23
C ARG A 81 -0.47 -5.27 -9.89
N CYS A 82 -0.63 -6.00 -8.80
CA CYS A 82 -0.53 -5.46 -7.45
C CYS A 82 0.87 -4.88 -7.20
N PHE A 83 1.94 -5.58 -7.59
CA PHE A 83 3.30 -5.05 -7.54
C PHE A 83 3.47 -3.78 -8.40
N GLY A 84 2.85 -3.74 -9.57
CA GLY A 84 2.87 -2.54 -10.42
C GLY A 84 2.21 -1.32 -9.74
N VAL A 85 1.10 -1.50 -9.03
CA VAL A 85 0.43 -0.43 -8.29
C VAL A 85 1.29 0.06 -7.13
N TYR A 86 1.92 -0.84 -6.36
CA TYR A 86 2.85 -0.45 -5.30
C TYR A 86 4.07 0.30 -5.84
N GLY A 87 4.67 -0.18 -6.94
CA GLY A 87 5.77 0.50 -7.61
C GLY A 87 5.37 1.88 -8.13
N GLY A 88 4.20 2.02 -8.73
CA GLY A 88 3.65 3.29 -9.18
C GLY A 88 3.45 4.28 -8.02
N SER A 89 2.90 3.84 -6.90
CA SER A 89 2.73 4.68 -5.70
C SER A 89 4.08 5.14 -5.14
N ALA A 90 5.09 4.26 -5.14
CA ALA A 90 6.44 4.60 -4.71
C ALA A 90 7.08 5.66 -5.62
N LEU A 91 6.93 5.52 -6.94
CA LEU A 91 7.42 6.52 -7.91
C LEU A 91 6.74 7.88 -7.73
N ILE A 92 5.42 7.92 -7.51
CA ILE A 92 4.69 9.17 -7.23
C ILE A 92 5.30 9.87 -6.01
N SER A 93 5.59 9.13 -4.93
CA SER A 93 6.23 9.69 -3.74
C SER A 93 7.66 10.16 -3.99
N LEU A 94 8.44 9.39 -4.73
CA LEU A 94 9.83 9.71 -5.06
C LEU A 94 9.97 11.01 -5.88
N VAL A 95 9.03 11.25 -6.80
CA VAL A 95 8.99 12.47 -7.61
C VAL A 95 8.32 13.62 -6.87
N GLY A 96 7.27 13.35 -6.11
CA GLY A 96 6.47 14.38 -5.45
C GLY A 96 7.18 15.04 -4.26
N LEU A 97 7.93 14.29 -3.46
CA LEU A 97 8.61 14.85 -2.29
C LEU A 97 9.61 15.97 -2.62
N PRO A 98 10.52 15.83 -3.62
CA PRO A 98 11.44 16.89 -4.01
C PRO A 98 10.75 18.16 -4.51
N VAL A 99 9.51 18.08 -4.98
CA VAL A 99 8.73 19.24 -5.43
C VAL A 99 7.99 19.89 -4.26
N ILE A 100 7.31 19.10 -3.43
CA ILE A 100 6.44 19.61 -2.37
C ILE A 100 7.26 20.17 -1.18
N VAL A 101 8.36 19.52 -0.80
CA VAL A 101 9.17 19.96 0.37
C VAL A 101 9.71 21.39 0.20
N PRO A 102 10.36 21.76 -0.93
CA PRO A 102 10.83 23.14 -1.11
C PRO A 102 9.69 24.18 -1.13
N LEU A 103 8.54 23.81 -1.72
CA LEU A 103 7.37 24.68 -1.75
C LEU A 103 6.84 24.94 -0.34
N LEU A 104 6.70 23.91 0.48
CA LEU A 104 6.25 24.06 1.87
C LEU A 104 7.26 24.80 2.73
N ARG A 105 8.57 24.62 2.51
CA ARG A 105 9.60 25.39 3.24
C ARG A 105 9.50 26.90 3.03
N ARG A 106 9.00 27.33 1.86
CA ARG A 106 8.82 28.76 1.53
C ARG A 106 7.55 29.36 2.14
N THR A 107 6.53 28.51 2.42
CA THR A 107 5.20 28.97 2.85
C THR A 107 4.96 28.78 4.35
N LEU A 108 5.64 27.84 4.99
CA LEU A 108 5.44 27.53 6.40
C LEU A 108 6.26 28.47 7.30
N GLN A 109 5.65 28.89 8.41
CA GLN A 109 6.33 29.64 9.48
C GLN A 109 7.42 28.79 10.16
N ARG A 110 7.31 27.44 10.10
CA ARG A 110 8.29 26.47 10.60
C ARG A 110 8.77 25.57 9.47
N PRO A 111 9.82 25.97 8.75
CA PRO A 111 10.33 25.24 7.58
C PRO A 111 10.81 23.81 7.89
N GLU A 112 11.19 23.53 9.14
CA GLU A 112 11.60 22.21 9.63
C GLU A 112 10.46 21.18 9.58
N LEU A 113 9.20 21.61 9.58
CA LEU A 113 8.04 20.71 9.47
C LEU A 113 7.70 20.34 8.03
N ALA A 114 8.25 21.04 7.04
CA ALA A 114 7.94 20.83 5.63
C ALA A 114 8.11 19.37 5.15
N PRO A 115 9.18 18.63 5.50
CA PRO A 115 9.32 17.22 5.10
C PRO A 115 8.21 16.32 5.67
N TYR A 116 7.80 16.55 6.91
CA TYR A 116 6.77 15.74 7.58
C TYR A 116 5.40 15.99 6.97
N ILE A 117 5.05 17.26 6.72
CA ILE A 117 3.79 17.64 6.06
C ILE A 117 3.76 17.12 4.62
N ALA A 118 4.88 17.28 3.88
CA ALA A 118 5.00 16.73 2.54
C ALA A 118 4.82 15.21 2.52
N ALA A 119 5.44 14.48 3.45
CA ALA A 119 5.29 13.04 3.57
C ALA A 119 3.83 12.63 3.87
N ALA A 120 3.14 13.37 4.74
CA ALA A 120 1.72 13.13 5.02
C ALA A 120 0.84 13.35 3.78
N ILE A 121 1.07 14.43 3.03
CA ILE A 121 0.37 14.72 1.76
C ILE A 121 0.64 13.60 0.75
N MET A 122 1.90 13.22 0.55
CA MET A 122 2.27 12.17 -0.39
C MET A 122 1.71 10.80 0.02
N THR A 123 1.63 10.52 1.33
CA THR A 123 0.98 9.31 1.84
C THR A 123 -0.51 9.30 1.49
N ALA A 124 -1.22 10.40 1.68
CA ALA A 124 -2.63 10.52 1.32
C ALA A 124 -2.85 10.33 -0.19
N ILE A 125 -2.03 10.98 -1.02
CA ILE A 125 -2.05 10.82 -2.48
C ILE A 125 -1.75 9.36 -2.86
N GLY A 126 -0.74 8.75 -2.22
CA GLY A 126 -0.35 7.37 -2.44
C GLY A 126 -1.48 6.38 -2.10
N VAL A 127 -2.17 6.57 -0.98
CA VAL A 127 -3.33 5.74 -0.57
C VAL A 127 -4.46 5.85 -1.59
N LEU A 128 -4.80 7.05 -2.03
CA LEU A 128 -5.85 7.26 -3.03
C LEU A 128 -5.46 6.66 -4.39
N SER A 129 -4.25 6.96 -4.86
CA SER A 129 -3.73 6.44 -6.13
C SER A 129 -3.68 4.91 -6.12
N SER A 130 -3.22 4.34 -5.02
CA SER A 130 -3.14 2.90 -4.83
C SER A 130 -4.53 2.25 -4.77
N PHE A 131 -5.50 2.87 -4.10
CA PHE A 131 -6.88 2.38 -4.08
C PHE A 131 -7.48 2.34 -5.49
N PHE A 132 -7.37 3.43 -6.24
CA PHE A 132 -7.87 3.47 -7.61
C PHE A 132 -7.09 2.55 -8.56
N GLY A 133 -5.77 2.44 -8.37
CA GLY A 133 -4.92 1.52 -9.11
C GLY A 133 -5.33 0.07 -8.88
N HIS A 134 -5.52 -0.33 -7.63
CA HIS A 134 -5.99 -1.69 -7.31
C HIS A 134 -7.40 -1.93 -7.86
N LYS A 135 -8.33 -0.99 -7.69
CA LYS A 135 -9.70 -1.11 -8.17
C LYS A 135 -9.78 -1.24 -9.70
N ASN A 136 -9.05 -0.41 -10.43
CA ASN A 136 -9.21 -0.31 -11.89
C ASN A 136 -8.21 -1.17 -12.67
N PHE A 137 -7.06 -1.49 -12.10
CA PHE A 137 -5.99 -2.21 -12.77
C PHE A 137 -5.77 -3.62 -12.21
N SER A 138 -5.54 -3.76 -10.89
CA SER A 138 -5.22 -5.09 -10.31
C SER A 138 -6.43 -6.01 -10.27
N PHE A 139 -7.58 -5.50 -9.83
CA PHE A 139 -8.79 -6.28 -9.54
C PHE A 139 -9.97 -5.92 -10.46
N ARG A 140 -9.68 -5.46 -11.67
CA ARG A 140 -10.73 -5.15 -12.64
C ARG A 140 -11.51 -6.42 -12.99
N GLN A 141 -12.77 -6.48 -12.57
CA GLN A 141 -13.70 -7.49 -13.03
C GLN A 141 -14.04 -7.21 -14.49
N LYS A 142 -13.81 -8.18 -15.38
CA LYS A 142 -14.42 -8.14 -16.71
C LYS A 142 -15.92 -8.32 -16.49
N VAL A 143 -16.69 -7.26 -16.73
CA VAL A 143 -18.13 -7.40 -16.91
C VAL A 143 -18.31 -8.36 -18.08
N ALA A 144 -18.81 -9.56 -17.82
CA ALA A 144 -19.22 -10.47 -18.89
C ALA A 144 -20.31 -9.72 -19.69
N ARG A 145 -19.99 -9.31 -20.89
CA ARG A 145 -21.01 -8.91 -21.86
C ARG A 145 -21.75 -10.19 -22.23
N ASN A 146 -22.96 -10.32 -21.70
CA ASN A 146 -23.97 -11.22 -22.28
C ASN A 146 -24.43 -10.64 -23.62
#